data_98d29d2d57065c8fa218a811b4bd63c8
#
_entry.id   98d29d2d57065c8fa218a811b4bd63c8
#
_cell.length_a   1.000
_cell.length_b   1.000
_cell.length_c   1.000
_cell.angle_alpha   90.00
_cell.angle_beta   90.00
_cell.angle_gamma   90.00
#
_symmetry.space_group_name_H-M   'P 1'
#
loop_
_entity.id
_entity.type
_entity.pdbx_description
1 polymer ?
#
loop_
_entity_poly.entity_id
_entity_poly.type
_entity_poly.pdbx_seq_one_letter_code
_entity_poly.pdbx_strand_id
1 'polypeptide(L)'
;MENTDYQNEEMVQPIHEEEKTLFNETQKEQMSQACHYLYSISKWMKFFFVLTLIGIVMMFVVGIVFLIASPVFDTMDTTGITSMAPRFAGIIYLVVAALYVPMAIYIKRIFTAAETAALSNDNDAVVDYLKNNKSLCKFYGILTIVMIGFCILVFPIIMAITAIAA
;
A
#
# COMPACT_ATOMS: atom_id res chain seq x y z
N MET A 1 -5.55 -70.83 8.82
CA MET A 1 -5.68 -69.51 9.43
C MET A 1 -4.83 -68.52 8.61
N GLU A 2 -5.21 -68.31 7.37
CA GLU A 2 -4.41 -67.47 6.47
C GLU A 2 -5.33 -66.96 5.36
N ASN A 3 -6.16 -65.93 5.64
CA ASN A 3 -6.90 -65.19 4.58
C ASN A 3 -7.66 -63.96 5.09
N THR A 4 -7.25 -63.36 6.21
CA THR A 4 -7.96 -62.19 6.76
C THR A 4 -7.23 -60.87 6.55
N ASP A 5 -5.95 -60.89 6.14
CA ASP A 5 -5.16 -59.65 6.00
C ASP A 5 -5.30 -58.95 4.63
N TYR A 6 -5.64 -59.70 3.57
CA TYR A 6 -5.72 -59.13 2.21
C TYR A 6 -7.01 -58.35 1.93
N GLN A 7 -8.07 -58.56 2.72
CA GLN A 7 -9.35 -57.84 2.54
C GLN A 7 -9.35 -56.44 3.18
N ASN A 8 -8.45 -56.15 4.14
CA ASN A 8 -8.36 -54.84 4.80
C ASN A 8 -7.58 -53.83 3.96
N GLU A 9 -6.63 -54.26 3.13
CA GLU A 9 -5.86 -53.32 2.28
C GLU A 9 -6.66 -52.80 1.09
N GLU A 10 -7.56 -53.60 0.50
CA GLU A 10 -8.41 -53.18 -0.61
C GLU A 10 -9.53 -52.22 -0.20
N MET A 11 -10.01 -52.25 1.04
CA MET A 11 -11.05 -51.35 1.53
C MET A 11 -10.51 -50.00 2.03
N VAL A 12 -9.25 -49.91 2.36
CA VAL A 12 -8.63 -48.66 2.88
C VAL A 12 -8.16 -47.73 1.74
N GLN A 13 -7.79 -48.30 0.59
CA GLN A 13 -7.33 -47.53 -0.57
C GLN A 13 -8.41 -46.65 -1.22
N PRO A 14 -9.65 -47.04 -1.44
CA PRO A 14 -10.66 -46.20 -2.05
C PRO A 14 -11.09 -45.02 -1.11
N ILE A 15 -11.05 -45.21 0.20
CA ILE A 15 -11.39 -44.16 1.14
C ILE A 15 -10.33 -43.05 1.13
N HIS A 16 -9.06 -43.39 1.00
CA HIS A 16 -7.97 -42.41 0.88
C HIS A 16 -7.97 -41.67 -0.45
N GLU A 17 -8.41 -42.29 -1.53
CA GLU A 17 -8.53 -41.63 -2.84
C GLU A 17 -9.75 -40.67 -2.88
N GLU A 18 -10.87 -41.07 -2.32
CA GLU A 18 -12.05 -40.21 -2.19
C GLU A 18 -11.77 -39.00 -1.31
N GLU A 19 -11.09 -39.17 -0.17
CA GLU A 19 -10.70 -38.07 0.71
C GLU A 19 -9.73 -37.09 0.01
N LYS A 20 -8.76 -37.60 -0.75
CA LYS A 20 -7.85 -36.78 -1.55
C LYS A 20 -8.57 -36.02 -2.67
N THR A 21 -9.53 -36.62 -3.33
CA THR A 21 -10.30 -35.97 -4.40
C THR A 21 -11.18 -34.86 -3.83
N LEU A 22 -11.89 -35.10 -2.74
CA LEU A 22 -12.70 -34.10 -2.03
C LEU A 22 -11.83 -32.95 -1.52
N PHE A 23 -10.65 -33.24 -0.96
CA PHE A 23 -9.71 -32.21 -0.53
C PHE A 23 -9.22 -31.35 -1.69
N ASN A 24 -8.87 -31.96 -2.81
CA ASN A 24 -8.43 -31.25 -4.02
C ASN A 24 -9.55 -30.40 -4.63
N GLU A 25 -10.78 -30.88 -4.65
CA GLU A 25 -11.94 -30.13 -5.13
C GLU A 25 -12.23 -28.92 -4.24
N THR A 26 -12.20 -29.12 -2.93
CA THR A 26 -12.39 -28.02 -1.94
C THR A 26 -11.30 -26.95 -2.09
N GLN A 27 -10.03 -27.36 -2.26
CA GLN A 27 -8.94 -26.43 -2.50
C GLN A 27 -9.12 -25.65 -3.81
N LYS A 28 -9.57 -26.31 -4.86
CA LYS A 28 -9.80 -25.68 -6.16
C LYS A 28 -10.94 -24.67 -6.12
N GLU A 29 -11.98 -24.96 -5.36
CA GLU A 29 -13.11 -24.05 -5.15
C GLU A 29 -12.71 -22.83 -4.33
N GLN A 30 -11.96 -23.02 -3.24
CA GLN A 30 -11.40 -21.92 -2.44
C GLN A 30 -10.46 -21.05 -3.26
N MET A 31 -9.62 -21.63 -4.12
CA MET A 31 -8.73 -20.90 -5.01
C MET A 31 -9.52 -20.06 -6.01
N SER A 32 -10.56 -20.62 -6.61
CA SER A 32 -11.44 -19.89 -7.54
C SER A 32 -12.11 -18.69 -6.88
N GLN A 33 -12.59 -18.83 -5.63
CA GLN A 33 -13.15 -17.73 -4.87
C GLN A 33 -12.09 -16.67 -4.55
N ALA A 34 -10.89 -17.07 -4.13
CA ALA A 34 -9.79 -16.16 -3.88
C ALA A 34 -9.43 -15.35 -5.13
N CYS A 35 -9.35 -15.97 -6.28
CA CYS A 35 -9.08 -15.32 -7.57
C CYS A 35 -10.18 -14.30 -7.94
N HIS A 36 -11.43 -14.62 -7.67
CA HIS A 36 -12.55 -13.68 -7.88
C HIS A 36 -12.42 -12.41 -7.01
N TYR A 37 -12.07 -12.58 -5.73
CA TYR A 37 -11.81 -11.43 -4.84
C TYR A 37 -10.58 -10.64 -5.27
N LEU A 38 -9.50 -11.30 -5.69
CA LEU A 38 -8.30 -10.65 -6.18
C LEU A 38 -8.58 -9.80 -7.43
N TYR A 39 -9.44 -10.28 -8.33
CA TYR A 39 -9.87 -9.48 -9.49
C TYR A 39 -10.61 -8.21 -9.10
N SER A 40 -11.52 -8.30 -8.13
CA SER A 40 -12.21 -7.13 -7.59
C SER A 40 -11.23 -6.15 -6.93
N ILE A 41 -10.31 -6.64 -6.12
CA ILE A 41 -9.26 -5.84 -5.47
C ILE A 41 -8.38 -5.14 -6.51
N SER A 42 -7.98 -5.83 -7.58
CA SER A 42 -7.11 -5.26 -8.61
C SER A 42 -7.72 -4.02 -9.27
N LYS A 43 -9.05 -4.02 -9.51
CA LYS A 43 -9.77 -2.85 -10.05
C LYS A 43 -9.70 -1.65 -9.12
N TRP A 44 -9.97 -1.86 -7.84
CA TRP A 44 -9.90 -0.79 -6.84
C TRP A 44 -8.47 -0.28 -6.65
N MET A 45 -7.48 -1.17 -6.68
CA MET A 45 -6.06 -0.79 -6.59
C MET A 45 -5.60 0.04 -7.79
N LYS A 46 -6.08 -0.24 -9.00
CA LYS A 46 -5.86 0.61 -10.19
C LYS A 46 -6.42 2.02 -9.98
N PHE A 47 -7.63 2.12 -9.45
CA PHE A 47 -8.24 3.42 -9.12
C PHE A 47 -7.40 4.19 -8.09
N PHE A 48 -6.99 3.54 -7.00
CA PHE A 48 -6.13 4.15 -5.99
C PHE A 48 -4.76 4.55 -6.55
N PHE A 49 -4.21 3.78 -7.47
CA PHE A 49 -2.96 4.13 -8.14
C PHE A 49 -3.08 5.44 -8.92
N VAL A 50 -4.14 5.60 -9.71
CA VAL A 50 -4.40 6.84 -10.47
C VAL A 50 -4.61 8.01 -9.52
N LEU A 51 -5.40 7.82 -8.45
CA LEU A 51 -5.63 8.85 -7.43
C LEU A 51 -4.34 9.28 -6.74
N THR A 52 -3.46 8.32 -6.42
CA THR A 52 -2.13 8.58 -5.84
C THR A 52 -1.25 9.38 -6.79
N LEU A 53 -1.25 9.07 -8.09
CA LEU A 53 -0.49 9.84 -9.09
C LEU A 53 -0.99 11.29 -9.19
N ILE A 54 -2.31 11.49 -9.22
CA ILE A 54 -2.91 12.83 -9.21
C ILE A 54 -2.48 13.58 -7.95
N GLY A 55 -2.52 12.92 -6.78
CA GLY A 55 -2.09 13.50 -5.51
C GLY A 55 -0.63 13.94 -5.52
N ILE A 56 0.28 13.13 -6.06
CA ILE A 56 1.71 13.45 -6.19
C ILE A 56 1.90 14.69 -7.08
N VAL A 57 1.24 14.73 -8.23
CA VAL A 57 1.33 15.87 -9.16
C VAL A 57 0.78 17.14 -8.50
N MET A 58 -0.36 17.06 -7.83
CA MET A 58 -0.94 18.21 -7.11
C MET A 58 -0.01 18.72 -6.01
N MET A 59 0.56 17.83 -5.19
CA MET A 59 1.52 18.22 -4.16
C MET A 59 2.77 18.87 -4.75
N PHE A 60 3.26 18.35 -5.87
CA PHE A 60 4.41 18.90 -6.58
C PHE A 60 4.12 20.32 -7.09
N VAL A 61 2.97 20.53 -7.74
CA VAL A 61 2.54 21.85 -8.23
C VAL A 61 2.37 22.83 -7.08
N VAL A 62 1.69 22.44 -6.01
CA VAL A 62 1.49 23.27 -4.82
C VAL A 62 2.84 23.65 -4.19
N GLY A 63 3.76 22.69 -4.05
CA GLY A 63 5.10 22.94 -3.54
C GLY A 63 5.87 23.99 -4.36
N ILE A 64 5.82 23.89 -5.68
CA ILE A 64 6.45 24.88 -6.58
C ILE A 64 5.78 26.24 -6.46
N VAL A 65 4.44 26.31 -6.42
CA VAL A 65 3.68 27.56 -6.26
C VAL A 65 4.09 28.27 -4.97
N PHE A 66 4.21 27.56 -3.85
CA PHE A 66 4.68 28.14 -2.59
C PHE A 66 6.10 28.69 -2.68
N LEU A 67 7.00 28.01 -3.38
CA LEU A 67 8.37 28.49 -3.58
C LEU A 67 8.43 29.75 -4.46
N ILE A 68 7.64 29.80 -5.55
CA ILE A 68 7.58 30.96 -6.44
C ILE A 68 6.87 32.15 -5.79
N ALA A 69 5.83 31.89 -5.03
CA ALA A 69 5.04 32.93 -4.37
C ALA A 69 5.74 33.51 -3.10
N SER A 70 6.77 32.83 -2.60
CA SER A 70 7.46 33.27 -1.37
C SER A 70 7.96 34.73 -1.40
N PRO A 71 8.54 35.29 -2.52
CA PRO A 71 8.96 36.69 -2.56
C PRO A 71 7.81 37.71 -2.43
N VAL A 72 6.60 37.32 -2.89
CA VAL A 72 5.39 38.16 -2.76
C VAL A 72 4.98 38.27 -1.29
N PHE A 73 5.10 37.20 -0.52
CA PHE A 73 4.84 37.21 0.93
C PHE A 73 5.89 38.00 1.66
N ASP A 74 7.16 38.00 1.21
CA ASP A 74 8.23 38.84 1.79
C ASP A 74 7.92 40.32 1.71
N THR A 75 7.23 40.80 0.68
CA THR A 75 6.86 42.19 0.51
C THR A 75 5.67 42.65 1.35
N MET A 76 4.84 41.72 1.79
CA MET A 76 3.65 41.98 2.60
C MET A 76 3.91 41.90 4.11
N ASP A 77 5.07 41.39 4.52
CA ASP A 77 5.37 41.12 5.92
C ASP A 77 6.33 42.12 6.52
N THR A 78 5.84 42.85 7.54
CA THR A 78 6.63 43.80 8.35
C THR A 78 7.41 43.12 9.48
N THR A 79 7.10 41.85 9.80
CA THR A 79 7.67 41.14 10.96
C THR A 79 8.79 40.16 10.59
N GLY A 80 8.97 39.83 9.30
CA GLY A 80 10.02 38.93 8.80
C GLY A 80 9.83 37.43 9.13
N ILE A 81 8.87 37.10 9.98
CA ILE A 81 8.63 35.73 10.42
C ILE A 81 7.71 34.99 9.44
N THR A 82 6.71 35.63 8.87
CA THR A 82 5.76 35.05 7.94
C THR A 82 6.35 34.80 6.57
N SER A 83 7.43 35.46 6.19
CA SER A 83 8.13 35.28 4.91
C SER A 83 8.83 33.93 4.78
N MET A 84 9.31 33.37 5.88
CA MET A 84 9.96 32.04 5.87
C MET A 84 8.96 30.90 5.79
N ALA A 85 7.73 31.04 6.28
CA ALA A 85 6.73 29.98 6.34
C ALA A 85 6.37 29.37 4.97
N PRO A 86 6.09 30.13 3.89
CA PRO A 86 5.79 29.58 2.59
C PRO A 86 6.97 28.83 1.95
N ARG A 87 8.22 29.29 2.17
CA ARG A 87 9.41 28.57 1.69
C ARG A 87 9.54 27.19 2.32
N PHE A 88 9.43 27.12 3.65
CA PHE A 88 9.47 25.85 4.37
C PHE A 88 8.31 24.96 3.96
N ALA A 89 7.09 25.50 3.83
CA ALA A 89 5.95 24.75 3.36
C ALA A 89 6.20 24.17 1.96
N GLY A 90 6.70 24.96 1.01
CA GLY A 90 7.03 24.50 -0.33
C GLY A 90 8.03 23.34 -0.34
N ILE A 91 9.11 23.44 0.44
CA ILE A 91 10.11 22.38 0.58
C ILE A 91 9.47 21.11 1.18
N ILE A 92 8.67 21.24 2.23
CA ILE A 92 7.99 20.13 2.87
C ILE A 92 7.07 19.41 1.87
N TYR A 93 6.27 20.15 1.09
CA TYR A 93 5.41 19.56 0.05
C TYR A 93 6.20 18.77 -1.00
N LEU A 94 7.36 19.27 -1.44
CA LEU A 94 8.22 18.57 -2.39
C LEU A 94 8.83 17.30 -1.77
N VAL A 95 9.28 17.36 -0.53
CA VAL A 95 9.82 16.18 0.18
C VAL A 95 8.73 15.12 0.35
N VAL A 96 7.54 15.53 0.77
CA VAL A 96 6.39 14.61 0.91
C VAL A 96 6.02 14.01 -0.44
N ALA A 97 5.93 14.81 -1.51
CA ALA A 97 5.67 14.30 -2.86
C ALA A 97 6.71 13.24 -3.28
N ALA A 98 7.99 13.48 -3.01
CA ALA A 98 9.06 12.51 -3.30
C ALA A 98 8.90 11.19 -2.51
N LEU A 99 8.46 11.27 -1.24
CA LEU A 99 8.18 10.08 -0.41
C LEU A 99 6.96 9.26 -0.91
N TYR A 100 6.01 9.89 -1.60
CA TYR A 100 4.87 9.19 -2.19
C TYR A 100 5.20 8.44 -3.50
N VAL A 101 6.29 8.77 -4.18
CA VAL A 101 6.71 8.08 -5.41
C VAL A 101 6.94 6.58 -5.20
N PRO A 102 7.76 6.13 -4.23
CA PRO A 102 7.92 4.69 -3.99
C PRO A 102 6.61 4.01 -3.60
N MET A 103 5.71 4.70 -2.89
CA MET A 103 4.37 4.17 -2.58
C MET A 103 3.58 3.87 -3.86
N ALA A 104 3.56 4.78 -4.83
CA ALA A 104 2.91 4.55 -6.13
C ALA A 104 3.48 3.33 -6.87
N ILE A 105 4.81 3.12 -6.81
CA ILE A 105 5.46 1.95 -7.41
C ILE A 105 5.01 0.66 -6.73
N TYR A 106 4.91 0.64 -5.39
CA TYR A 106 4.41 -0.53 -4.66
C TYR A 106 2.95 -0.84 -4.98
N ILE A 107 2.08 0.17 -5.03
CA ILE A 107 0.67 0.00 -5.43
C ILE A 107 0.59 -0.59 -6.84
N LYS A 108 1.41 -0.10 -7.79
CA LYS A 108 1.48 -0.65 -9.15
C LYS A 108 1.84 -2.14 -9.14
N ARG A 109 2.85 -2.53 -8.39
CA ARG A 109 3.28 -3.95 -8.29
C ARG A 109 2.17 -4.83 -7.73
N ILE A 110 1.45 -4.35 -6.72
CA ILE A 110 0.39 -5.12 -6.07
C ILE A 110 -0.79 -5.35 -7.00
N PHE A 111 -1.30 -4.30 -7.68
CA PHE A 111 -2.43 -4.51 -8.57
C PHE A 111 -2.07 -5.39 -9.77
N THR A 112 -0.84 -5.29 -10.28
CA THR A 112 -0.37 -6.16 -11.36
C THR A 112 -0.28 -7.61 -10.87
N ALA A 113 0.28 -7.86 -9.69
CA ALA A 113 0.34 -9.20 -9.11
C ALA A 113 -1.07 -9.77 -8.81
N ALA A 114 -1.99 -8.94 -8.31
CA ALA A 114 -3.38 -9.33 -8.08
C ALA A 114 -4.12 -9.69 -9.38
N GLU A 115 -3.90 -8.93 -10.45
CA GLU A 115 -4.48 -9.20 -11.76
C GLU A 115 -3.91 -10.49 -12.36
N THR A 116 -2.60 -10.69 -12.27
CA THR A 116 -1.96 -11.93 -12.73
C THR A 116 -2.48 -13.13 -11.94
N ALA A 117 -2.56 -13.04 -10.62
CA ALA A 117 -3.08 -14.11 -9.77
C ALA A 117 -4.56 -14.44 -10.09
N ALA A 118 -5.37 -13.41 -10.36
CA ALA A 118 -6.77 -13.61 -10.71
C ALA A 118 -6.99 -14.28 -12.08
N LEU A 119 -6.07 -14.05 -13.03
CA LEU A 119 -6.17 -14.59 -14.39
C LEU A 119 -5.50 -15.97 -14.55
N SER A 120 -4.38 -16.20 -13.85
CA SER A 120 -3.62 -17.46 -13.96
C SER A 120 -4.23 -18.61 -13.18
N ASN A 121 -5.04 -18.32 -12.16
CA ASN A 121 -5.57 -19.32 -11.22
C ASN A 121 -4.46 -20.19 -10.61
N ASP A 122 -3.28 -19.60 -10.39
CA ASP A 122 -2.06 -20.24 -9.96
C ASP A 122 -1.70 -19.84 -8.52
N ASN A 123 -1.34 -20.83 -7.71
CA ASN A 123 -0.92 -20.64 -6.33
C ASN A 123 0.30 -19.72 -6.19
N ASP A 124 1.27 -19.84 -7.09
CA ASP A 124 2.50 -19.05 -7.04
C ASP A 124 2.22 -17.56 -7.29
N ALA A 125 1.28 -17.25 -8.17
CA ALA A 125 0.86 -15.87 -8.42
C ALA A 125 0.13 -15.25 -7.20
N VAL A 126 -0.67 -16.05 -6.47
CA VAL A 126 -1.30 -15.61 -5.22
C VAL A 126 -0.25 -15.35 -4.13
N VAL A 127 0.76 -16.20 -4.03
CA VAL A 127 1.89 -16.02 -3.10
C VAL A 127 2.68 -14.75 -3.43
N ASP A 128 2.93 -14.48 -4.70
CA ASP A 128 3.61 -13.24 -5.14
C ASP A 128 2.79 -11.99 -4.81
N TYR A 129 1.48 -12.03 -4.96
CA TYR A 129 0.60 -10.96 -4.51
C TYR A 129 0.74 -10.71 -3.00
N LEU A 130 0.67 -11.76 -2.18
CA LEU A 130 0.80 -11.65 -0.72
C LEU A 130 2.17 -11.10 -0.30
N LYS A 131 3.24 -11.49 -0.98
CA LYS A 131 4.60 -11.01 -0.75
C LYS A 131 4.73 -9.51 -1.05
N ASN A 132 4.16 -9.05 -2.16
CA ASN A 132 4.15 -7.65 -2.52
C ASN A 132 3.29 -6.82 -1.56
N ASN A 133 2.14 -7.34 -1.15
CA ASN A 133 1.25 -6.70 -0.17
C ASN A 133 1.93 -6.57 1.21
N LYS A 134 2.63 -7.62 1.67
CA LYS A 134 3.45 -7.57 2.90
C LYS A 134 4.49 -6.44 2.85
N SER A 135 5.14 -6.23 1.71
CA SER A 135 6.14 -5.18 1.53
C SER A 135 5.50 -3.78 1.57
N LEU A 136 4.33 -3.60 0.96
CA LEU A 136 3.57 -2.35 1.04
C LEU A 136 3.16 -2.04 2.49
N CYS A 137 2.60 -3.02 3.20
CA CYS A 137 2.18 -2.83 4.59
C CYS A 137 3.35 -2.42 5.49
N LYS A 138 4.53 -3.03 5.31
CA LYS A 138 5.74 -2.63 6.04
C LYS A 138 6.15 -1.19 5.73
N PHE A 139 6.21 -0.84 4.44
CA PHE A 139 6.57 0.51 4.02
C PHE A 139 5.58 1.54 4.55
N TYR A 140 4.27 1.27 4.42
CA TYR A 140 3.22 2.15 4.90
C TYR A 140 3.27 2.33 6.43
N GLY A 141 3.49 1.24 7.17
CA GLY A 141 3.65 1.30 8.63
C GLY A 141 4.82 2.18 9.06
N ILE A 142 5.99 2.02 8.42
CA ILE A 142 7.18 2.86 8.71
C ILE A 142 6.89 4.32 8.35
N LEU A 143 6.31 4.59 7.18
CA LEU A 143 5.96 5.95 6.74
C LEU A 143 4.98 6.62 7.71
N THR A 144 3.96 5.90 8.18
CA THR A 144 2.98 6.40 9.14
C THR A 144 3.66 6.77 10.47
N ILE A 145 4.55 5.94 11.00
CA ILE A 145 5.28 6.22 12.24
C ILE A 145 6.14 7.47 12.07
N VAL A 146 6.86 7.59 10.95
CA VAL A 146 7.69 8.77 10.65
C VAL A 146 6.82 10.03 10.55
N MET A 147 5.67 9.96 9.88
CA MET A 147 4.75 11.11 9.76
C MET A 147 4.15 11.53 11.11
N ILE A 148 3.75 10.57 11.94
CA ILE A 148 3.26 10.87 13.30
C ILE A 148 4.36 11.50 14.13
N GLY A 149 5.58 10.94 14.12
CA GLY A 149 6.74 11.50 14.82
C GLY A 149 7.05 12.94 14.36
N PHE A 150 6.99 13.19 13.07
CA PHE A 150 7.18 14.53 12.51
C PHE A 150 6.10 15.50 12.99
N CYS A 151 4.83 15.10 12.98
CA CYS A 151 3.73 15.93 13.49
C CYS A 151 3.89 16.27 14.97
N ILE A 152 4.28 15.29 15.80
CA ILE A 152 4.50 15.51 17.24
C ILE A 152 5.65 16.48 17.51
N LEU A 153 6.69 16.47 16.68
CA LEU A 153 7.84 17.37 16.85
C LEU A 153 7.54 18.79 16.30
N VAL A 154 6.95 18.87 15.12
CA VAL A 154 6.77 20.15 14.41
C VAL A 154 5.64 20.98 14.99
N PHE A 155 4.54 20.33 15.42
CA PHE A 155 3.37 21.04 15.93
C PHE A 155 3.68 21.91 17.18
N PRO A 156 4.35 21.41 18.25
CA PRO A 156 4.68 22.26 19.41
C PRO A 156 5.71 23.32 19.07
N ILE A 157 6.62 23.10 18.12
CA ILE A 157 7.58 24.12 17.69
C ILE A 157 6.86 25.29 17.02
N ILE A 158 5.92 25.01 16.11
CA ILE A 158 5.10 26.04 15.46
C ILE A 158 4.31 26.83 16.51
N MET A 159 3.66 26.12 17.45
CA MET A 159 2.89 26.74 18.51
C MET A 159 3.75 27.65 19.44
N ALA A 160 4.97 27.23 19.75
CA ALA A 160 5.91 27.99 20.54
C ALA A 160 6.36 29.26 19.80
N ILE A 161 6.67 29.17 18.51
CA ILE A 161 7.08 30.34 17.69
C ILE A 161 5.92 31.33 17.57
N THR A 162 4.70 30.87 17.33
CA THR A 162 3.53 31.76 17.23
C THR A 162 3.21 32.45 18.57
N ALA A 163 3.39 31.74 19.69
CA ALA A 163 3.17 32.33 21.03
C ALA A 163 4.22 33.37 21.41
N ILE A 164 5.46 33.27 20.90
CA ILE A 164 6.52 34.28 21.15
C ILE A 164 6.34 35.52 20.26
N ALA A 165 5.75 35.31 19.06
CA ALA A 165 5.54 36.39 18.08
C ALA A 165 4.25 37.21 18.31
N ALA A 166 3.35 36.71 19.17
CA ALA A 166 2.10 37.39 19.57
C ALA A 166 2.32 38.28 20.81
#